data_caf5b17c3be6260fafd7a4b27bd53659
#
_entry.id   caf5b17c3be6260fafd7a4b27bd53659
#
_cell.length_a   1.000
_cell.length_b   1.000
_cell.length_c   1.000
_cell.angle_alpha   90.00
_cell.angle_beta   90.00
_cell.angle_gamma   90.00
#
_symmetry.space_group_name_H-M   'P 1'
#
loop_
_entity.id
_entity.type
_entity.pdbx_description
1 polymer ?
#
loop_
_entity_poly.entity_id
_entity_poly.type
_entity_poly.pdbx_seq_one_letter_code
_entity_poly.pdbx_strand_id
1 'polypeptide(L)'
;MSYARHASLPPNRCLAVLRMGTVVALAALFFAEPAHAQYPQPQPAPPGYGVPGQPAPPGYGAPAQPPAPGYGQPGYGQPPGKKPGRPVSTGLEMAYLYGTSAAWGIGTGIWIDAEAGIDDPGLMLILPVVIGAAAPVGVFMIDRFAYRKGMPDGLPSAVATGLMVGAGEGLGIASLQWVVSDEEDEWGFKGLARAEVIGSTLGGAAGYGLYYLTRPQPETNILISSSVVFGTLIGSAFGGGASNGDWGTYTNDGMALGGLIGYNVALAGAVTTSLFYTPSWHQIGWMWGGMGLGMAASLPVYIFYAGSEDHDPRRGLIFQGVAGTIGLALGAILAPPKKDHSGYYAEAEDKDEAPPWIKVMGGGFLPIYKGIGGQLSGMLW
;
A
#
# COMPACT_ATOMS: atom_id res chain seq x y z
N MET A 1 38.69 -21.99 29.56
CA MET A 1 38.03 -21.31 28.44
C MET A 1 37.39 -22.37 27.56
N SER A 2 36.10 -22.58 27.73
CA SER A 2 35.34 -23.58 27.00
C SER A 2 34.63 -22.85 25.84
N TYR A 3 35.09 -23.08 24.61
CA TYR A 3 34.40 -22.59 23.40
C TYR A 3 33.08 -23.34 23.28
N ALA A 4 31.98 -22.66 23.56
CA ALA A 4 30.65 -23.12 23.23
C ALA A 4 30.56 -23.25 21.69
N ARG A 5 30.37 -24.46 21.19
CA ARG A 5 30.10 -24.73 19.76
C ARG A 5 28.75 -24.09 19.42
N HIS A 6 28.79 -23.07 18.58
CA HIS A 6 27.60 -22.55 17.95
C HIS A 6 26.88 -23.69 17.22
N ALA A 7 25.68 -24.04 17.69
CA ALA A 7 24.80 -24.95 16.98
C ALA A 7 24.22 -24.24 15.77
N SER A 8 24.98 -24.25 14.65
CA SER A 8 24.47 -23.77 13.37
C SER A 8 23.21 -24.55 13.01
N LEU A 9 22.15 -23.84 12.64
CA LEU A 9 20.96 -24.46 12.07
C LEU A 9 21.41 -25.27 10.84
N PRO A 10 21.01 -26.56 10.73
CA PRO A 10 21.45 -27.36 9.60
C PRO A 10 20.98 -26.72 8.28
N PRO A 11 21.83 -26.64 7.24
CA PRO A 11 21.57 -25.94 5.98
C PRO A 11 20.25 -26.33 5.30
N ASN A 12 19.75 -27.51 5.61
CA ASN A 12 18.46 -28.03 5.11
C ASN A 12 17.23 -27.24 5.63
N ARG A 13 17.35 -26.51 6.75
CA ARG A 13 16.23 -25.72 7.29
C ARG A 13 16.08 -24.38 6.60
N CYS A 14 17.17 -23.70 6.22
CA CYS A 14 17.11 -22.47 5.42
C CYS A 14 16.50 -22.74 4.03
N LEU A 15 16.87 -23.86 3.40
CA LEU A 15 16.30 -24.27 2.11
C LEU A 15 14.80 -24.57 2.20
N ALA A 16 14.33 -25.10 3.34
CA ALA A 16 12.92 -25.39 3.58
C ALA A 16 12.09 -24.11 3.75
N VAL A 17 12.63 -23.10 4.44
CA VAL A 17 11.96 -21.78 4.61
C VAL A 17 11.90 -21.04 3.28
N LEU A 18 13.00 -21.03 2.49
CA LEU A 18 13.01 -20.45 1.15
C LEU A 18 11.99 -21.12 0.23
N ARG A 19 11.90 -22.46 0.27
CA ARG A 19 10.91 -23.23 -0.50
C ARG A 19 9.48 -22.97 -0.05
N MET A 20 9.24 -22.78 1.25
CA MET A 20 7.91 -22.43 1.76
C MET A 20 7.48 -21.01 1.33
N GLY A 21 8.35 -20.01 1.42
CA GLY A 21 8.06 -18.64 0.98
C GLY A 21 7.72 -18.58 -0.51
N THR A 22 8.53 -19.26 -1.34
CA THR A 22 8.31 -19.32 -2.79
C THR A 22 7.04 -20.11 -3.15
N VAL A 23 6.72 -21.18 -2.44
CA VAL A 23 5.50 -21.98 -2.65
C VAL A 23 4.25 -21.21 -2.25
N VAL A 24 4.30 -20.46 -1.13
CA VAL A 24 3.16 -19.63 -0.69
C VAL A 24 2.93 -18.48 -1.66
N ALA A 25 3.97 -17.79 -2.14
CA ALA A 25 3.86 -16.72 -3.14
C ALA A 25 3.36 -17.26 -4.49
N LEU A 26 3.87 -18.40 -4.95
CA LEU A 26 3.39 -19.08 -6.17
C LEU A 26 1.96 -19.62 -5.98
N ALA A 27 1.62 -20.20 -4.84
CA ALA A 27 0.26 -20.66 -4.56
C ALA A 27 -0.74 -19.50 -4.58
N ALA A 28 -0.40 -18.34 -3.99
CA ALA A 28 -1.25 -17.14 -4.05
C ALA A 28 -1.48 -16.66 -5.50
N LEU A 29 -0.51 -16.84 -6.39
CA LEU A 29 -0.65 -16.52 -7.81
C LEU A 29 -1.49 -17.55 -8.58
N PHE A 30 -1.44 -18.84 -8.20
CA PHE A 30 -2.19 -19.91 -8.88
C PHE A 30 -3.64 -20.03 -8.38
N PHE A 31 -3.93 -19.66 -7.13
CA PHE A 31 -5.31 -19.66 -6.60
C PHE A 31 -6.06 -18.36 -6.85
N ALA A 32 -5.44 -17.33 -7.40
CA ALA A 32 -6.14 -16.19 -7.95
C ALA A 32 -6.83 -16.65 -9.26
N GLU A 33 -7.91 -17.41 -9.15
CA GLU A 33 -8.87 -17.45 -10.24
C GLU A 33 -9.18 -16.00 -10.60
N PRO A 34 -9.20 -15.66 -11.91
CA PRO A 34 -9.58 -14.31 -12.32
C PRO A 34 -11.02 -14.11 -11.80
N ALA A 35 -11.13 -13.49 -10.64
CA ALA A 35 -12.39 -12.94 -10.19
C ALA A 35 -12.76 -11.96 -11.31
N HIS A 36 -13.59 -12.42 -12.24
CA HIS A 36 -14.27 -11.54 -13.16
C HIS A 36 -14.95 -10.53 -12.25
N ALA A 37 -14.35 -9.34 -12.12
CA ALA A 37 -14.99 -8.22 -11.50
C ALA A 37 -16.29 -8.04 -12.28
N GLN A 38 -17.35 -8.63 -11.75
CA GLN A 38 -18.69 -8.37 -12.22
C GLN A 38 -18.89 -6.90 -11.88
N TYR A 39 -18.61 -6.04 -12.85
CA TYR A 39 -19.15 -4.69 -12.80
C TYR A 39 -20.63 -4.86 -12.48
N PRO A 40 -21.17 -4.19 -11.43
CA PRO A 40 -22.60 -4.19 -11.21
C PRO A 40 -23.22 -3.76 -12.52
N GLN A 41 -23.88 -4.69 -13.19
CA GLN A 41 -24.71 -4.35 -14.34
C GLN A 41 -25.64 -3.24 -13.84
N PRO A 42 -25.81 -2.12 -14.57
CA PRO A 42 -26.78 -1.12 -14.20
C PRO A 42 -28.10 -1.87 -13.99
N GLN A 43 -28.59 -1.90 -12.75
CA GLN A 43 -29.88 -2.51 -12.46
C GLN A 43 -30.88 -1.86 -13.41
N PRO A 44 -31.67 -2.64 -14.16
CA PRO A 44 -32.78 -2.07 -14.91
C PRO A 44 -33.60 -1.25 -13.92
N ALA A 45 -33.92 -0.02 -14.31
CA ALA A 45 -34.76 0.86 -13.49
C ALA A 45 -35.99 0.04 -12.98
N PRO A 46 -36.26 0.05 -11.68
CA PRO A 46 -37.40 -0.69 -11.15
C PRO A 46 -38.62 -0.30 -11.96
N PRO A 47 -39.48 -1.27 -12.38
CA PRO A 47 -40.69 -0.97 -13.08
C PRO A 47 -41.45 0.01 -12.21
N GLY A 48 -41.84 1.16 -12.80
CA GLY A 48 -42.50 2.23 -12.09
C GLY A 48 -43.68 1.64 -11.30
N TYR A 49 -43.57 1.68 -10.00
CA TYR A 49 -44.71 1.43 -9.14
C TYR A 49 -45.70 2.55 -9.42
N GLY A 50 -46.73 2.24 -10.23
CA GLY A 50 -47.90 3.08 -10.29
C GLY A 50 -48.42 3.23 -8.87
N VAL A 51 -48.35 4.44 -8.34
CA VAL A 51 -48.92 4.77 -7.05
C VAL A 51 -50.41 4.39 -7.17
N PRO A 52 -50.97 3.45 -6.35
CA PRO A 52 -52.38 3.18 -6.37
C PRO A 52 -53.12 4.48 -6.07
N GLY A 53 -54.07 4.84 -6.94
CA GLY A 53 -54.77 6.10 -6.90
C GLY A 53 -55.27 6.44 -5.52
N GLN A 54 -54.85 7.55 -4.95
CA GLN A 54 -55.55 8.18 -3.85
C GLN A 54 -56.98 8.50 -4.30
N PRO A 55 -58.04 8.13 -3.53
CA PRO A 55 -59.36 8.57 -3.83
C PRO A 55 -59.43 10.10 -3.79
N ALA A 56 -59.88 10.68 -4.89
CA ALA A 56 -60.05 12.12 -4.97
C ALA A 56 -61.14 12.57 -3.95
N PRO A 57 -60.90 13.67 -3.23
CA PRO A 57 -61.92 14.25 -2.36
C PRO A 57 -63.16 14.68 -3.18
N PRO A 58 -64.37 14.47 -2.72
CA PRO A 58 -65.56 14.91 -3.41
C PRO A 58 -65.72 16.42 -3.31
N GLY A 59 -65.82 17.08 -4.43
CA GLY A 59 -66.42 18.41 -4.38
C GLY A 59 -65.87 19.44 -5.39
N TYR A 60 -66.82 19.95 -6.08
CA TYR A 60 -66.89 21.15 -6.92
C TYR A 60 -66.38 20.99 -8.36
N GLY A 61 -67.40 20.81 -9.24
CA GLY A 61 -67.23 20.81 -10.68
C GLY A 61 -66.68 22.14 -11.19
N ALA A 62 -65.49 22.10 -11.71
CA ALA A 62 -65.00 23.09 -12.64
C ALA A 62 -65.32 22.64 -14.07
N PRO A 63 -65.72 23.55 -14.98
CA PRO A 63 -66.03 23.18 -16.36
C PRO A 63 -64.83 22.54 -17.03
N ALA A 64 -65.08 21.45 -17.79
CA ALA A 64 -64.07 20.76 -18.56
C ALA A 64 -63.36 21.75 -19.52
N GLN A 65 -62.08 22.01 -19.27
CA GLN A 65 -61.21 22.63 -20.25
C GLN A 65 -61.00 21.66 -21.42
N PRO A 66 -61.15 22.11 -22.66
CA PRO A 66 -60.84 21.29 -23.82
C PRO A 66 -59.37 20.86 -23.76
N PRO A 67 -59.02 19.61 -24.16
CA PRO A 67 -57.65 19.16 -24.19
C PRO A 67 -56.84 20.10 -25.09
N ALA A 68 -55.78 20.68 -24.53
CA ALA A 68 -54.83 21.49 -25.28
C ALA A 68 -54.24 20.62 -26.42
N PRO A 69 -54.12 21.12 -27.65
CA PRO A 69 -53.51 20.40 -28.74
C PRO A 69 -52.09 20.01 -28.29
N GLY A 70 -51.85 18.66 -28.21
CA GLY A 70 -50.54 18.17 -27.90
C GLY A 70 -49.52 18.60 -28.97
N TYR A 71 -48.85 19.70 -28.73
CA TYR A 71 -47.60 19.94 -29.43
C TYR A 71 -46.63 18.87 -28.97
N GLY A 72 -46.52 17.79 -29.77
CA GLY A 72 -45.43 16.83 -29.63
C GLY A 72 -44.13 17.60 -29.65
N GLN A 73 -43.52 17.78 -28.47
CA GLN A 73 -42.15 18.25 -28.45
C GLN A 73 -41.36 17.37 -29.37
N PRO A 74 -40.68 17.92 -30.40
CA PRO A 74 -39.72 17.15 -31.16
C PRO A 74 -38.77 16.53 -30.14
N GLY A 75 -38.79 15.18 -30.03
CA GLY A 75 -37.82 14.50 -29.21
C GLY A 75 -36.45 14.93 -29.65
N TYR A 76 -35.87 15.90 -28.95
CA TYR A 76 -34.43 16.14 -29.06
C TYR A 76 -33.79 14.84 -28.71
N GLY A 77 -33.42 14.08 -29.75
CA GLY A 77 -32.63 12.87 -29.59
C GLY A 77 -31.46 13.24 -28.68
N GLN A 78 -31.44 12.67 -27.49
CA GLN A 78 -30.27 12.82 -26.62
C GLN A 78 -29.06 12.56 -27.50
N PRO A 79 -28.10 13.50 -27.57
CA PRO A 79 -26.89 13.28 -28.34
C PRO A 79 -26.34 11.92 -27.88
N PRO A 80 -25.95 11.02 -28.81
CA PRO A 80 -25.49 9.69 -28.48
C PRO A 80 -24.49 9.83 -27.33
N GLY A 81 -24.88 9.31 -26.16
CA GLY A 81 -24.16 9.52 -24.93
C GLY A 81 -22.69 9.21 -25.16
N LYS A 82 -21.81 10.17 -24.98
CA LYS A 82 -20.36 9.93 -25.03
C LYS A 82 -20.12 8.71 -24.16
N LYS A 83 -19.62 7.63 -24.75
CA LYS A 83 -19.20 6.46 -23.98
C LYS A 83 -18.37 6.98 -22.81
N PRO A 84 -18.73 6.64 -21.57
CA PRO A 84 -17.98 7.12 -20.40
C PRO A 84 -16.50 6.89 -20.68
N GLY A 85 -15.71 7.94 -20.59
CA GLY A 85 -14.27 7.87 -20.78
C GLY A 85 -13.70 6.87 -19.79
N ARG A 86 -12.62 6.18 -20.16
CA ARG A 86 -11.93 5.28 -19.25
C ARG A 86 -11.53 6.08 -18.01
N PRO A 87 -11.82 5.62 -16.78
CA PRO A 87 -11.40 6.34 -15.58
C PRO A 87 -9.88 6.51 -15.61
N VAL A 88 -9.43 7.70 -15.25
CA VAL A 88 -8.01 8.09 -15.21
C VAL A 88 -7.55 8.02 -13.76
N SER A 89 -6.29 7.66 -13.54
CA SER A 89 -5.68 7.56 -12.22
C SER A 89 -5.83 8.84 -11.40
N THR A 90 -6.01 8.68 -10.10
CA THR A 90 -6.11 9.80 -9.16
C THR A 90 -4.74 10.42 -8.88
N GLY A 91 -4.71 11.67 -8.41
CA GLY A 91 -3.46 12.31 -7.97
C GLY A 91 -2.76 11.54 -6.84
N LEU A 92 -3.52 10.83 -6.00
CA LEU A 92 -2.98 10.03 -4.90
C LEU A 92 -2.26 8.77 -5.40
N GLU A 93 -2.79 8.08 -6.41
CA GLU A 93 -2.12 6.95 -7.05
C GLU A 93 -0.81 7.37 -7.72
N MET A 94 -0.84 8.51 -8.42
CA MET A 94 0.37 9.06 -9.05
C MET A 94 1.41 9.45 -8.01
N ALA A 95 1.01 10.08 -6.90
CA ALA A 95 1.91 10.41 -5.81
C ALA A 95 2.55 9.15 -5.19
N TYR A 96 1.77 8.08 -5.05
CA TYR A 96 2.27 6.79 -4.59
C TYR A 96 3.29 6.20 -5.56
N LEU A 97 3.02 6.21 -6.86
CA LEU A 97 3.97 5.74 -7.87
C LEU A 97 5.23 6.61 -7.92
N TYR A 98 5.12 7.93 -7.84
CA TYR A 98 6.30 8.81 -7.78
C TYR A 98 7.16 8.54 -6.55
N GLY A 99 6.54 8.38 -5.37
CA GLY A 99 7.25 8.06 -4.14
C GLY A 99 7.98 6.73 -4.20
N THR A 100 7.32 5.67 -4.65
CA THR A 100 7.92 4.35 -4.77
C THR A 100 8.97 4.28 -5.88
N SER A 101 8.80 4.97 -6.99
CA SER A 101 9.82 5.06 -8.04
C SER A 101 11.06 5.82 -7.56
N ALA A 102 10.89 6.89 -6.77
CA ALA A 102 12.02 7.59 -6.16
C ALA A 102 12.79 6.66 -5.20
N ALA A 103 12.08 5.91 -4.35
CA ALA A 103 12.69 4.94 -3.45
C ALA A 103 13.45 3.85 -4.21
N TRP A 104 12.87 3.30 -5.28
CA TRP A 104 13.54 2.36 -6.18
C TRP A 104 14.79 2.96 -6.82
N GLY A 105 14.71 4.22 -7.27
CA GLY A 105 15.85 4.94 -7.84
C GLY A 105 16.99 5.15 -6.83
N ILE A 106 16.65 5.50 -5.59
CA ILE A 106 17.62 5.62 -4.49
C ILE A 106 18.26 4.25 -4.21
N GLY A 107 17.48 3.19 -4.04
CA GLY A 107 17.99 1.83 -3.84
C GLY A 107 18.92 1.38 -4.97
N THR A 108 18.53 1.66 -6.23
CA THR A 108 19.36 1.38 -7.41
C THR A 108 20.70 2.15 -7.36
N GLY A 109 20.68 3.42 -6.97
CA GLY A 109 21.90 4.21 -6.79
C GLY A 109 22.82 3.61 -5.72
N ILE A 110 22.27 3.25 -4.57
CA ILE A 110 22.99 2.60 -3.46
C ILE A 110 23.59 1.26 -3.92
N TRP A 111 22.84 0.45 -4.66
CA TRP A 111 23.33 -0.80 -5.22
C TRP A 111 24.53 -0.59 -6.15
N ILE A 112 24.44 0.38 -7.07
CA ILE A 112 25.53 0.69 -8.00
C ILE A 112 26.78 1.15 -7.23
N ASP A 113 26.63 2.02 -6.23
CA ASP A 113 27.75 2.48 -5.37
C ASP A 113 28.39 1.30 -4.64
N ALA A 114 27.59 0.41 -4.07
CA ALA A 114 28.07 -0.79 -3.39
C ALA A 114 28.82 -1.74 -4.34
N GLU A 115 28.34 -1.93 -5.57
CA GLU A 115 29.02 -2.78 -6.57
C GLU A 115 30.31 -2.14 -7.07
N ALA A 116 30.33 -0.81 -7.26
CA ALA A 116 31.50 -0.07 -7.70
C ALA A 116 32.57 0.08 -6.60
N GLY A 117 32.23 -0.23 -5.35
CA GLY A 117 33.15 -0.07 -4.20
C GLY A 117 33.46 1.40 -3.91
N ILE A 118 32.47 2.27 -4.03
CA ILE A 118 32.63 3.70 -3.72
C ILE A 118 32.52 3.85 -2.20
N ASP A 119 33.65 4.25 -1.56
CA ASP A 119 33.73 4.40 -0.11
C ASP A 119 33.74 5.86 0.35
N ASP A 120 33.85 6.82 -0.58
CA ASP A 120 33.80 8.24 -0.23
C ASP A 120 32.35 8.67 0.08
N PRO A 121 32.08 9.17 1.31
CA PRO A 121 30.72 9.52 1.72
C PRO A 121 30.05 10.59 0.85
N GLY A 122 30.83 11.49 0.23
CA GLY A 122 30.28 12.51 -0.66
C GLY A 122 29.88 11.93 -2.01
N LEU A 123 30.68 11.03 -2.56
CA LEU A 123 30.39 10.34 -3.83
C LEU A 123 29.24 9.36 -3.69
N MET A 124 29.12 8.65 -2.56
CA MET A 124 28.01 7.71 -2.27
C MET A 124 26.63 8.34 -2.27
N LEU A 125 26.51 9.66 -2.19
CA LEU A 125 25.22 10.34 -2.26
C LEU A 125 24.82 10.73 -3.69
N ILE A 126 25.76 10.77 -4.63
CA ILE A 126 25.51 11.30 -5.98
C ILE A 126 24.54 10.40 -6.75
N LEU A 127 24.84 9.12 -6.88
CA LEU A 127 23.99 8.19 -7.65
C LEU A 127 22.61 7.99 -7.02
N PRO A 128 22.45 7.76 -5.71
CA PRO A 128 21.14 7.69 -5.09
C PRO A 128 20.28 8.93 -5.32
N VAL A 129 20.86 10.13 -5.21
CA VAL A 129 20.12 11.37 -5.44
C VAL A 129 19.75 11.54 -6.92
N VAL A 130 20.71 11.30 -7.82
CA VAL A 130 20.46 11.47 -9.28
C VAL A 130 19.44 10.46 -9.79
N ILE A 131 19.59 9.18 -9.47
CA ILE A 131 18.68 8.14 -9.94
C ILE A 131 17.33 8.24 -9.22
N GLY A 132 17.34 8.57 -7.91
CA GLY A 132 16.14 8.81 -7.12
C GLY A 132 15.30 9.97 -7.66
N ALA A 133 15.92 11.01 -8.19
CA ALA A 133 15.21 12.10 -8.85
C ALA A 133 14.81 11.75 -10.29
N ALA A 134 15.65 11.02 -11.02
CA ALA A 134 15.38 10.65 -12.42
C ALA A 134 14.22 9.66 -12.57
N ALA A 135 14.03 8.74 -11.62
CA ALA A 135 13.00 7.72 -11.70
C ALA A 135 11.56 8.31 -11.72
N PRO A 136 11.17 9.23 -10.82
CA PRO A 136 9.87 9.92 -10.93
C PRO A 136 9.73 10.73 -12.22
N VAL A 137 10.82 11.36 -12.70
CA VAL A 137 10.81 12.06 -14.00
C VAL A 137 10.52 11.06 -15.12
N GLY A 138 11.11 9.87 -15.10
CA GLY A 138 10.81 8.80 -16.04
C GLY A 138 9.33 8.39 -16.02
N VAL A 139 8.75 8.24 -14.83
CA VAL A 139 7.31 7.97 -14.65
C VAL A 139 6.46 9.10 -15.26
N PHE A 140 6.81 10.37 -14.98
CA PHE A 140 6.12 11.53 -15.57
C PHE A 140 6.18 11.51 -17.10
N MET A 141 7.35 11.19 -17.66
CA MET A 141 7.51 11.10 -19.12
C MET A 141 6.65 9.97 -19.71
N ILE A 142 6.60 8.82 -19.06
CA ILE A 142 5.73 7.70 -19.49
C ILE A 142 4.26 8.13 -19.44
N ASP A 143 3.82 8.74 -18.33
CA ASP A 143 2.45 9.24 -18.21
C ASP A 143 2.12 10.25 -19.31
N ARG A 144 2.98 11.21 -19.55
CA ARG A 144 2.75 12.29 -20.51
C ARG A 144 2.79 11.85 -21.97
N PHE A 145 3.73 10.98 -22.34
CA PHE A 145 3.97 10.62 -23.75
C PHE A 145 3.35 9.29 -24.16
N ALA A 146 3.37 8.26 -23.29
CA ALA A 146 2.77 6.97 -23.59
C ALA A 146 1.25 6.97 -23.31
N TYR A 147 0.84 7.62 -22.21
CA TYR A 147 -0.55 7.70 -21.80
C TYR A 147 -1.09 9.12 -21.97
N ARG A 148 -1.25 9.58 -23.21
CA ARG A 148 -1.66 10.97 -23.57
C ARG A 148 -2.90 11.51 -22.84
N LYS A 149 -3.73 10.65 -22.28
CA LYS A 149 -4.94 10.96 -21.49
C LYS A 149 -4.75 10.67 -19.99
N GLY A 150 -3.52 10.47 -19.53
CA GLY A 150 -3.19 10.00 -18.20
C GLY A 150 -3.19 8.47 -18.09
N MET A 151 -2.44 7.93 -17.13
CA MET A 151 -2.43 6.49 -16.84
C MET A 151 -3.83 6.01 -16.44
N PRO A 152 -4.22 4.79 -16.84
CA PRO A 152 -5.49 4.21 -16.40
C PRO A 152 -5.54 4.05 -14.88
N ASP A 153 -6.73 4.23 -14.30
CA ASP A 153 -7.01 3.99 -12.88
C ASP A 153 -6.56 2.59 -12.44
N GLY A 154 -5.90 2.49 -11.30
CA GLY A 154 -5.33 1.26 -10.75
C GLY A 154 -3.95 0.86 -11.30
N LEU A 155 -3.51 1.37 -12.47
CA LEU A 155 -2.19 1.05 -13.01
C LEU A 155 -1.03 1.62 -12.18
N PRO A 156 -1.04 2.93 -11.82
CA PRO A 156 0.04 3.49 -11.01
C PRO A 156 0.19 2.79 -9.66
N SER A 157 -0.93 2.53 -8.98
CA SER A 157 -0.92 1.85 -7.69
C SER A 157 -0.49 0.39 -7.80
N ALA A 158 -0.82 -0.33 -8.88
CA ALA A 158 -0.38 -1.70 -9.09
C ALA A 158 1.13 -1.80 -9.28
N VAL A 159 1.72 -0.91 -10.10
CA VAL A 159 3.18 -0.86 -10.30
C VAL A 159 3.88 -0.48 -9.00
N ALA A 160 3.40 0.55 -8.30
CA ALA A 160 3.95 1.00 -7.03
C ALA A 160 3.93 -0.11 -5.96
N THR A 161 2.80 -0.81 -5.83
CA THR A 161 2.66 -1.97 -4.93
C THR A 161 3.61 -3.09 -5.33
N GLY A 162 3.73 -3.38 -6.61
CA GLY A 162 4.68 -4.37 -7.10
C GLY A 162 6.13 -4.01 -6.73
N LEU A 163 6.54 -2.76 -6.93
CA LEU A 163 7.87 -2.27 -6.50
C LEU A 163 8.08 -2.48 -5.00
N MET A 164 7.12 -2.09 -4.15
CA MET A 164 7.21 -2.24 -2.70
C MET A 164 7.23 -3.70 -2.24
N VAL A 165 6.33 -4.51 -2.80
CA VAL A 165 6.25 -5.94 -2.45
C VAL A 165 7.51 -6.66 -2.90
N GLY A 166 8.01 -6.39 -4.09
CA GLY A 166 9.26 -6.99 -4.55
C GLY A 166 10.48 -6.55 -3.73
N ALA A 167 10.58 -5.27 -3.39
CA ALA A 167 11.63 -4.74 -2.52
C ALA A 167 11.60 -5.40 -1.13
N GLY A 168 10.41 -5.47 -0.52
CA GLY A 168 10.24 -6.06 0.81
C GLY A 168 10.59 -7.55 0.86
N GLU A 169 10.23 -8.33 -0.17
CA GLU A 169 10.62 -9.73 -0.27
C GLU A 169 12.14 -9.88 -0.44
N GLY A 170 12.75 -9.10 -1.34
CA GLY A 170 14.20 -9.11 -1.54
C GLY A 170 14.96 -8.74 -0.28
N LEU A 171 14.58 -7.65 0.38
CA LEU A 171 15.16 -7.20 1.65
C LEU A 171 14.96 -8.22 2.76
N GLY A 172 13.77 -8.82 2.87
CA GLY A 172 13.46 -9.83 3.89
C GLY A 172 14.33 -11.07 3.77
N ILE A 173 14.49 -11.60 2.55
CA ILE A 173 15.34 -12.76 2.26
C ILE A 173 16.81 -12.43 2.54
N ALA A 174 17.29 -11.28 2.04
CA ALA A 174 18.68 -10.90 2.21
C ALA A 174 19.03 -10.56 3.67
N SER A 175 18.11 -9.92 4.41
CA SER A 175 18.28 -9.64 5.83
C SER A 175 18.36 -10.93 6.65
N LEU A 176 17.49 -11.90 6.36
CA LEU A 176 17.53 -13.19 7.04
C LEU A 176 18.85 -13.90 6.72
N GLN A 177 19.26 -13.93 5.46
CA GLN A 177 20.52 -14.56 5.07
C GLN A 177 21.71 -13.86 5.76
N TRP A 178 21.73 -12.56 5.83
CA TRP A 178 22.80 -11.81 6.46
C TRP A 178 22.95 -12.09 7.96
N VAL A 179 21.84 -12.16 8.71
CA VAL A 179 21.92 -12.35 10.16
C VAL A 179 22.08 -13.81 10.60
N VAL A 180 21.72 -14.77 9.74
CA VAL A 180 21.74 -16.22 10.07
C VAL A 180 23.00 -16.93 9.53
N SER A 181 23.69 -16.36 8.54
CA SER A 181 24.89 -16.95 7.94
C SER A 181 26.15 -16.66 8.74
N ASP A 182 27.12 -17.55 8.65
CA ASP A 182 28.47 -17.31 9.15
C ASP A 182 29.16 -16.21 8.31
N GLU A 183 30.15 -15.50 8.87
CA GLU A 183 30.84 -14.36 8.25
C GLU A 183 31.40 -14.65 6.84
N GLU A 184 31.77 -15.90 6.55
CA GLU A 184 32.30 -16.32 5.24
C GLU A 184 31.22 -16.43 4.16
N ASP A 185 29.96 -16.70 4.57
CA ASP A 185 28.83 -16.97 3.67
C ASP A 185 27.80 -15.83 3.66
N GLU A 186 27.98 -14.77 4.44
CA GLU A 186 27.03 -13.65 4.49
C GLU A 186 27.02 -12.82 3.20
N TRP A 187 25.83 -12.44 2.78
CA TRP A 187 25.68 -11.55 1.62
C TRP A 187 26.08 -10.10 1.90
N GLY A 188 26.07 -9.71 3.15
CA GLY A 188 26.40 -8.37 3.59
C GLY A 188 25.54 -7.29 2.93
N PHE A 189 26.01 -6.05 3.02
CA PHE A 189 25.30 -4.90 2.46
C PHE A 189 25.11 -4.96 0.94
N LYS A 190 26.09 -5.48 0.19
CA LYS A 190 25.99 -5.66 -1.27
C LYS A 190 24.83 -6.59 -1.64
N GLY A 191 24.71 -7.70 -0.93
CA GLY A 191 23.64 -8.66 -1.16
C GLY A 191 22.27 -8.10 -0.84
N LEU A 192 22.18 -7.31 0.24
CA LEU A 192 20.95 -6.62 0.62
C LEU A 192 20.48 -5.63 -0.47
N ALA A 193 21.40 -4.75 -0.93
CA ALA A 193 21.10 -3.77 -1.98
C ALA A 193 20.75 -4.44 -3.32
N ARG A 194 21.47 -5.53 -3.67
CA ARG A 194 21.18 -6.31 -4.87
C ARG A 194 19.82 -6.97 -4.82
N ALA A 195 19.47 -7.58 -3.69
CA ALA A 195 18.19 -8.26 -3.51
C ALA A 195 17.01 -7.29 -3.53
N GLU A 196 17.17 -6.09 -2.94
CA GLU A 196 16.18 -5.00 -3.01
C GLU A 196 15.91 -4.60 -4.46
N VAL A 197 16.95 -4.27 -5.24
CA VAL A 197 16.78 -3.78 -6.63
C VAL A 197 16.22 -4.86 -7.54
N ILE A 198 16.69 -6.09 -7.43
CA ILE A 198 16.16 -7.21 -8.22
C ILE A 198 14.70 -7.46 -7.83
N GLY A 199 14.42 -7.56 -6.54
CA GLY A 199 13.08 -7.80 -6.03
C GLY A 199 12.11 -6.71 -6.46
N SER A 200 12.45 -5.44 -6.22
CA SER A 200 11.60 -4.30 -6.59
C SER A 200 11.36 -4.22 -8.09
N THR A 201 12.40 -4.41 -8.92
CA THR A 201 12.26 -4.36 -10.37
C THR A 201 11.34 -5.49 -10.89
N LEU A 202 11.56 -6.72 -10.43
CA LEU A 202 10.70 -7.85 -10.78
C LEU A 202 9.27 -7.66 -10.26
N GLY A 203 9.12 -7.17 -9.04
CA GLY A 203 7.83 -6.86 -8.44
C GLY A 203 7.09 -5.77 -9.22
N GLY A 204 7.77 -4.69 -9.61
CA GLY A 204 7.18 -3.62 -10.43
C GLY A 204 6.70 -4.14 -11.78
N ALA A 205 7.53 -4.97 -12.45
CA ALA A 205 7.14 -5.63 -13.70
C ALA A 205 5.94 -6.56 -13.52
N ALA A 206 5.90 -7.33 -12.43
CA ALA A 206 4.78 -8.18 -12.07
C ALA A 206 3.51 -7.35 -11.80
N GLY A 207 3.61 -6.26 -11.04
CA GLY A 207 2.50 -5.34 -10.79
C GLY A 207 1.91 -4.76 -12.08
N TYR A 208 2.78 -4.36 -13.01
CA TYR A 208 2.37 -3.94 -14.34
C TYR A 208 1.62 -5.05 -15.09
N GLY A 209 2.17 -6.26 -15.12
CA GLY A 209 1.55 -7.41 -15.79
C GLY A 209 0.21 -7.80 -15.15
N LEU A 210 0.15 -7.88 -13.82
CA LEU A 210 -1.06 -8.21 -13.08
C LEU A 210 -2.17 -7.19 -13.30
N TYR A 211 -1.83 -5.90 -13.43
CA TYR A 211 -2.83 -4.89 -13.78
C TYR A 211 -3.60 -5.23 -15.06
N TYR A 212 -2.92 -5.69 -16.11
CA TYR A 212 -3.61 -6.06 -17.37
C TYR A 212 -4.43 -7.34 -17.27
N LEU A 213 -4.07 -8.22 -16.34
CA LEU A 213 -4.78 -9.48 -16.12
C LEU A 213 -6.00 -9.29 -15.22
N THR A 214 -5.87 -8.55 -14.11
CA THR A 214 -6.89 -8.50 -13.05
C THR A 214 -7.55 -7.13 -12.89
N ARG A 215 -6.90 -6.05 -13.34
CA ARG A 215 -7.35 -4.66 -13.18
C ARG A 215 -7.76 -4.34 -11.75
N PRO A 216 -6.86 -4.51 -10.79
CA PRO A 216 -7.17 -4.31 -9.39
C PRO A 216 -7.54 -2.85 -9.12
N GLN A 217 -8.41 -2.64 -8.14
CA GLN A 217 -8.74 -1.31 -7.66
C GLN A 217 -7.51 -0.69 -6.94
N PRO A 218 -7.35 0.64 -6.96
CA PRO A 218 -6.26 1.31 -6.26
C PRO A 218 -6.18 0.96 -4.78
N GLU A 219 -7.33 0.87 -4.11
CA GLU A 219 -7.45 0.52 -2.71
C GLU A 219 -6.95 -0.89 -2.41
N THR A 220 -7.19 -1.84 -3.32
CA THR A 220 -6.66 -3.22 -3.22
C THR A 220 -5.12 -3.20 -3.19
N ASN A 221 -4.52 -2.45 -4.10
CA ASN A 221 -3.07 -2.34 -4.21
C ASN A 221 -2.46 -1.74 -2.93
N ILE A 222 -3.07 -0.69 -2.38
CA ILE A 222 -2.62 -0.07 -1.14
C ILE A 222 -2.84 -0.97 0.08
N LEU A 223 -3.93 -1.73 0.11
CA LEU A 223 -4.14 -2.73 1.15
C LEU A 223 -3.00 -3.74 1.16
N ILE A 224 -2.64 -4.28 -0.01
CA ILE A 224 -1.57 -5.28 -0.13
C ILE A 224 -0.24 -4.70 0.35
N SER A 225 0.17 -3.54 -0.16
CA SER A 225 1.43 -2.91 0.23
C SER A 225 1.48 -2.50 1.71
N SER A 226 0.38 -2.01 2.27
CA SER A 226 0.30 -1.69 3.70
C SER A 226 0.37 -2.94 4.56
N SER A 227 -0.33 -4.00 4.16
CA SER A 227 -0.39 -5.24 4.94
C SER A 227 0.97 -5.91 5.05
N VAL A 228 1.79 -5.92 4.00
CA VAL A 228 3.13 -6.51 4.08
C VAL A 228 4.02 -5.75 5.07
N VAL A 229 3.91 -4.43 5.16
CA VAL A 229 4.64 -3.63 6.16
C VAL A 229 4.11 -3.95 7.57
N PHE A 230 2.79 -4.00 7.77
CA PHE A 230 2.21 -4.39 9.05
C PHE A 230 2.68 -5.76 9.48
N GLY A 231 2.63 -6.73 8.56
CA GLY A 231 3.07 -8.10 8.81
C GLY A 231 4.54 -8.19 9.18
N THR A 232 5.40 -7.43 8.48
CA THR A 232 6.83 -7.37 8.79
C THR A 232 7.07 -6.84 10.20
N LEU A 233 6.50 -5.68 10.54
CA LEU A 233 6.74 -5.05 11.85
C LEU A 233 6.21 -5.91 13.01
N ILE A 234 4.99 -6.41 12.88
CA ILE A 234 4.38 -7.29 13.90
C ILE A 234 5.12 -8.62 13.97
N GLY A 235 5.44 -9.21 12.83
CA GLY A 235 6.16 -10.47 12.73
C GLY A 235 7.58 -10.39 13.30
N SER A 236 8.31 -9.29 13.03
CA SER A 236 9.63 -9.05 13.63
C SER A 236 9.54 -8.91 15.16
N ALA A 237 8.55 -8.19 15.67
CA ALA A 237 8.36 -8.04 17.12
C ALA A 237 8.07 -9.40 17.79
N PHE A 238 7.19 -10.22 17.23
CA PHE A 238 6.93 -11.57 17.73
C PHE A 238 8.11 -12.52 17.55
N GLY A 239 8.79 -12.47 16.40
CA GLY A 239 9.95 -13.32 16.11
C GLY A 239 11.11 -13.04 17.07
N GLY A 240 11.43 -11.75 17.30
CA GLY A 240 12.43 -11.36 18.28
C GLY A 240 12.01 -11.73 19.71
N GLY A 241 10.72 -11.54 20.05
CA GLY A 241 10.18 -11.89 21.36
C GLY A 241 10.12 -13.40 21.65
N ALA A 242 9.99 -14.22 20.62
CA ALA A 242 9.95 -15.69 20.70
C ALA A 242 11.33 -16.34 20.52
N SER A 243 12.38 -15.57 20.21
CA SER A 243 13.73 -16.08 20.02
C SER A 243 14.30 -16.65 21.33
N ASN A 244 15.18 -17.65 21.22
CA ASN A 244 15.90 -18.25 22.33
C ASN A 244 17.40 -17.96 22.19
N GLY A 245 18.16 -18.04 23.27
CA GLY A 245 19.60 -17.80 23.27
C GLY A 245 19.95 -16.39 23.76
N ASP A 246 21.13 -15.91 23.43
CA ASP A 246 21.62 -14.61 23.91
C ASP A 246 20.90 -13.45 23.25
N TRP A 247 20.64 -12.39 24.06
CA TRP A 247 20.08 -11.14 23.56
C TRP A 247 21.06 -10.48 22.56
N GLY A 248 20.55 -10.04 21.44
CA GLY A 248 21.32 -9.48 20.32
C GLY A 248 21.35 -10.46 19.15
N THR A 249 22.26 -11.39 19.10
CA THR A 249 22.45 -12.30 17.95
C THR A 249 21.19 -13.11 17.64
N TYR A 250 20.74 -13.95 18.58
CA TYR A 250 19.55 -14.79 18.34
C TYR A 250 18.24 -14.00 18.27
N THR A 251 18.19 -12.81 18.89
CA THR A 251 17.03 -11.92 18.75
C THR A 251 16.96 -11.33 17.36
N ASN A 252 18.09 -10.96 16.76
CA ASN A 252 18.14 -10.46 15.38
C ASN A 252 17.69 -11.53 14.38
N ASP A 253 18.15 -12.77 14.56
CA ASP A 253 17.71 -13.92 13.74
C ASP A 253 16.20 -14.11 13.84
N GLY A 254 15.68 -14.11 15.07
CA GLY A 254 14.24 -14.22 15.32
C GLY A 254 13.44 -13.05 14.70
N MET A 255 13.95 -11.82 14.77
CA MET A 255 13.31 -10.65 14.17
C MET A 255 13.29 -10.74 12.64
N ALA A 256 14.41 -11.14 12.01
CA ALA A 256 14.49 -11.27 10.56
C ALA A 256 13.56 -12.38 10.05
N LEU A 257 13.60 -13.55 10.69
CA LEU A 257 12.73 -14.67 10.34
C LEU A 257 11.25 -14.36 10.59
N GLY A 258 10.93 -13.79 11.76
CA GLY A 258 9.57 -13.40 12.10
C GLY A 258 9.03 -12.31 11.17
N GLY A 259 9.88 -11.37 10.79
CA GLY A 259 9.56 -10.31 9.82
C GLY A 259 9.22 -10.91 8.44
N LEU A 260 10.04 -11.81 7.93
CA LEU A 260 9.80 -12.46 6.64
C LEU A 260 8.54 -13.35 6.66
N ILE A 261 8.32 -14.10 7.73
CA ILE A 261 7.09 -14.90 7.89
C ILE A 261 5.88 -13.96 7.97
N GLY A 262 5.93 -12.94 8.82
CA GLY A 262 4.84 -11.98 8.98
C GLY A 262 4.51 -11.24 7.68
N TYR A 263 5.53 -10.85 6.92
CA TYR A 263 5.42 -10.29 5.59
C TYR A 263 4.59 -11.18 4.66
N ASN A 264 5.00 -12.44 4.51
CA ASN A 264 4.35 -13.38 3.59
C ASN A 264 2.93 -13.78 4.04
N VAL A 265 2.73 -13.96 5.35
CA VAL A 265 1.39 -14.22 5.91
C VAL A 265 0.46 -13.03 5.66
N ALA A 266 0.94 -11.81 5.86
CA ALA A 266 0.15 -10.61 5.63
C ALA A 266 -0.12 -10.37 4.13
N LEU A 267 0.85 -10.68 3.25
CA LEU A 267 0.66 -10.64 1.80
C LEU A 267 -0.46 -11.59 1.38
N ALA A 268 -0.38 -12.85 1.79
CA ALA A 268 -1.40 -13.84 1.47
C ALA A 268 -2.77 -13.45 2.07
N GLY A 269 -2.78 -12.96 3.32
CA GLY A 269 -3.97 -12.47 3.99
C GLY A 269 -4.62 -11.29 3.27
N ALA A 270 -3.82 -10.30 2.83
CA ALA A 270 -4.33 -9.13 2.11
C ALA A 270 -4.89 -9.49 0.73
N VAL A 271 -4.19 -10.35 -0.02
CA VAL A 271 -4.69 -10.85 -1.31
C VAL A 271 -6.01 -11.60 -1.10
N THR A 272 -6.08 -12.50 -0.13
CA THR A 272 -7.31 -13.24 0.18
C THR A 272 -8.44 -12.31 0.61
N THR A 273 -8.16 -11.36 1.49
CA THR A 273 -9.16 -10.38 1.96
C THR A 273 -9.70 -9.54 0.81
N SER A 274 -8.83 -9.13 -0.12
CA SER A 274 -9.22 -8.31 -1.25
C SER A 274 -10.21 -8.97 -2.21
N LEU A 275 -10.35 -10.30 -2.16
CA LEU A 275 -11.36 -11.04 -2.94
C LEU A 275 -12.78 -10.81 -2.41
N PHE A 276 -12.92 -10.46 -1.14
CA PHE A 276 -14.20 -10.32 -0.46
C PHE A 276 -14.49 -8.89 -0.01
N TYR A 277 -13.44 -8.14 0.32
CA TYR A 277 -13.55 -6.82 0.89
C TYR A 277 -12.32 -5.96 0.57
N THR A 278 -12.57 -4.76 0.09
CA THR A 278 -11.54 -3.75 -0.16
C THR A 278 -11.78 -2.53 0.74
N PRO A 279 -10.92 -2.29 1.74
CA PRO A 279 -11.05 -1.13 2.61
C PRO A 279 -10.77 0.16 1.82
N SER A 280 -11.43 1.26 2.20
CA SER A 280 -11.14 2.57 1.61
C SER A 280 -9.76 3.09 2.03
N TRP A 281 -9.19 4.04 1.27
CA TRP A 281 -7.97 4.75 1.63
C TRP A 281 -8.00 5.30 3.06
N HIS A 282 -9.15 5.87 3.43
CA HIS A 282 -9.37 6.40 4.78
C HIS A 282 -9.25 5.33 5.85
N GLN A 283 -9.85 4.18 5.62
CA GLN A 283 -9.78 3.04 6.55
C GLN A 283 -8.35 2.49 6.67
N ILE A 284 -7.61 2.38 5.55
CA ILE A 284 -6.20 1.99 5.58
C ILE A 284 -5.38 3.01 6.37
N GLY A 285 -5.66 4.31 6.24
CA GLY A 285 -5.04 5.37 7.05
C GLY A 285 -5.29 5.19 8.55
N TRP A 286 -6.51 4.82 8.95
CA TRP A 286 -6.84 4.50 10.34
C TRP A 286 -6.11 3.24 10.84
N MET A 287 -5.93 2.23 9.99
CA MET A 287 -5.13 1.05 10.32
C MET A 287 -3.67 1.42 10.61
N TRP A 288 -3.06 2.28 9.79
CA TRP A 288 -1.72 2.82 10.03
C TRP A 288 -1.64 3.62 11.33
N GLY A 289 -2.59 4.52 11.56
CA GLY A 289 -2.67 5.32 12.79
C GLY A 289 -2.85 4.44 14.03
N GLY A 290 -3.76 3.47 13.95
CA GLY A 290 -4.02 2.54 15.04
C GLY A 290 -2.80 1.70 15.40
N MET A 291 -2.14 1.09 14.39
CA MET A 291 -0.91 0.32 14.62
C MET A 291 0.19 1.19 15.23
N GLY A 292 0.43 2.38 14.66
CA GLY A 292 1.45 3.31 15.16
C GLY A 292 1.19 3.73 16.61
N LEU A 293 -0.05 4.05 16.94
CA LEU A 293 -0.45 4.39 18.33
C LEU A 293 -0.31 3.18 19.27
N GLY A 294 -0.68 1.98 18.83
CA GLY A 294 -0.51 0.76 19.61
C GLY A 294 0.96 0.49 19.92
N MET A 295 1.83 0.55 18.93
CA MET A 295 3.28 0.39 19.12
C MET A 295 3.86 1.49 20.01
N ALA A 296 3.48 2.74 19.80
CA ALA A 296 3.94 3.87 20.62
C ALA A 296 3.48 3.74 22.10
N ALA A 297 2.23 3.33 22.33
CA ALA A 297 1.71 3.11 23.67
C ALA A 297 2.42 1.97 24.42
N SER A 298 2.99 1.01 23.70
CA SER A 298 3.76 -0.09 24.29
C SER A 298 5.24 0.24 24.55
N LEU A 299 5.76 1.37 24.01
CA LEU A 299 7.16 1.76 24.19
C LEU A 299 7.61 1.83 25.65
N PRO A 300 6.83 2.41 26.61
CA PRO A 300 7.26 2.42 28.02
C PRO A 300 7.46 1.01 28.59
N VAL A 301 6.61 0.06 28.18
CA VAL A 301 6.73 -1.35 28.58
C VAL A 301 8.00 -1.97 27.98
N TYR A 302 8.27 -1.72 26.70
CA TYR A 302 9.50 -2.18 26.05
C TYR A 302 10.74 -1.60 26.73
N ILE A 303 10.77 -0.30 27.01
CA ILE A 303 11.90 0.38 27.68
C ILE A 303 12.11 -0.19 29.09
N PHE A 304 11.03 -0.47 29.83
CA PHE A 304 11.12 -1.10 31.15
C PHE A 304 11.83 -2.46 31.08
N TYR A 305 11.42 -3.34 30.16
CA TYR A 305 12.06 -4.64 30.00
C TYR A 305 13.49 -4.54 29.46
N ALA A 306 13.75 -3.63 28.52
CA ALA A 306 15.07 -3.45 27.90
C ALA A 306 16.08 -2.77 28.84
N GLY A 307 15.63 -1.95 29.77
CA GLY A 307 16.48 -1.24 30.74
C GLY A 307 16.69 -1.96 32.08
N SER A 308 16.09 -3.12 32.28
CA SER A 308 16.19 -3.88 33.53
C SER A 308 17.15 -5.06 33.38
N GLU A 309 18.14 -5.17 34.27
CA GLU A 309 19.08 -6.30 34.29
C GLU A 309 18.39 -7.63 34.68
N ASP A 310 17.29 -7.54 35.44
CA ASP A 310 16.55 -8.72 35.94
C ASP A 310 15.45 -9.23 35.00
N HIS A 311 15.17 -8.53 33.92
CA HIS A 311 14.05 -8.86 33.05
C HIS A 311 14.51 -9.12 31.62
N ASP A 312 13.86 -10.09 30.97
CA ASP A 312 14.13 -10.41 29.57
C ASP A 312 13.51 -9.35 28.62
N PRO A 313 14.31 -8.61 27.84
CA PRO A 313 13.84 -7.60 26.89
C PRO A 313 12.86 -8.15 25.84
N ARG A 314 12.90 -9.47 25.55
CA ARG A 314 12.01 -10.13 24.59
C ARG A 314 10.55 -9.98 24.94
N ARG A 315 10.22 -9.92 26.24
CA ARG A 315 8.85 -9.66 26.69
C ARG A 315 8.34 -8.31 26.20
N GLY A 316 9.20 -7.29 26.17
CA GLY A 316 8.88 -5.99 25.62
C GLY A 316 8.53 -6.03 24.15
N LEU A 317 9.25 -6.84 23.33
CA LEU A 317 8.95 -7.04 21.92
C LEU A 317 7.60 -7.75 21.71
N ILE A 318 7.29 -8.76 22.53
CA ILE A 318 5.96 -9.41 22.48
C ILE A 318 4.85 -8.39 22.76
N PHE A 319 5.02 -7.54 23.77
CA PHE A 319 4.06 -6.47 24.07
C PHE A 319 3.90 -5.51 22.89
N GLN A 320 4.98 -5.15 22.20
CA GLN A 320 4.90 -4.31 20.99
C GLN A 320 4.13 -5.00 19.86
N GLY A 321 4.40 -6.27 19.62
CA GLY A 321 3.68 -7.07 18.63
C GLY A 321 2.17 -7.14 18.93
N VAL A 322 1.82 -7.43 20.19
CA VAL A 322 0.41 -7.48 20.63
C VAL A 322 -0.25 -6.11 20.50
N ALA A 323 0.38 -5.06 21.01
CA ALA A 323 -0.18 -3.71 20.99
C ALA A 323 -0.33 -3.16 19.55
N GLY A 324 0.65 -3.44 18.68
CA GLY A 324 0.57 -3.12 17.25
C GLY A 324 -0.59 -3.83 16.57
N THR A 325 -0.78 -5.13 16.85
CA THR A 325 -1.89 -5.93 16.30
C THR A 325 -3.25 -5.42 16.78
N ILE A 326 -3.39 -5.14 18.08
CA ILE A 326 -4.63 -4.58 18.65
C ILE A 326 -4.90 -3.21 18.03
N GLY A 327 -3.88 -2.34 17.96
CA GLY A 327 -4.01 -1.01 17.38
C GLY A 327 -4.44 -1.07 15.91
N LEU A 328 -3.84 -1.97 15.12
CA LEU A 328 -4.23 -2.22 13.72
C LEU A 328 -5.70 -2.63 13.60
N ALA A 329 -6.13 -3.59 14.42
CA ALA A 329 -7.52 -4.07 14.42
C ALA A 329 -8.51 -2.98 14.86
N LEU A 330 -8.17 -2.22 15.91
CA LEU A 330 -9.00 -1.09 16.35
C LEU A 330 -9.07 -0.01 15.27
N GLY A 331 -7.96 0.31 14.61
CA GLY A 331 -7.93 1.25 13.48
C GLY A 331 -8.87 0.81 12.35
N ALA A 332 -8.88 -0.48 12.01
CA ALA A 332 -9.76 -1.02 10.99
C ALA A 332 -11.25 -0.95 11.39
N ILE A 333 -11.57 -1.23 12.66
CA ILE A 333 -12.96 -1.30 13.15
C ILE A 333 -13.52 0.09 13.43
N LEU A 334 -12.72 0.98 14.01
CA LEU A 334 -13.15 2.33 14.43
C LEU A 334 -13.10 3.34 13.28
N ALA A 335 -12.56 2.97 12.11
CA ALA A 335 -12.57 3.85 10.96
C ALA A 335 -14.01 4.28 10.62
N PRO A 336 -14.30 5.58 10.61
CA PRO A 336 -15.64 6.04 10.28
C PRO A 336 -16.00 5.59 8.85
N PRO A 337 -17.25 5.23 8.61
CA PRO A 337 -17.70 4.82 7.29
C PRO A 337 -17.42 5.95 6.30
N LYS A 338 -16.97 5.59 5.09
CA LYS A 338 -16.80 6.54 4.00
C LYS A 338 -18.12 7.28 3.78
N LYS A 339 -18.16 8.57 4.05
CA LYS A 339 -19.28 9.40 3.59
C LYS A 339 -19.18 9.39 2.06
N ASP A 340 -20.16 8.82 1.40
CA ASP A 340 -20.25 8.89 -0.05
C ASP A 340 -20.39 10.36 -0.45
N HIS A 341 -19.26 10.93 -0.86
CA HIS A 341 -19.22 12.30 -1.41
C HIS A 341 -19.59 12.28 -2.90
N SER A 342 -20.23 11.20 -3.37
CA SER A 342 -20.71 11.12 -4.74
C SER A 342 -21.64 12.27 -5.13
N GLY A 343 -22.28 12.91 -4.15
CA GLY A 343 -23.05 14.14 -4.36
C GLY A 343 -22.20 15.42 -4.52
N TYR A 344 -21.01 15.48 -3.90
CA TYR A 344 -20.20 16.70 -3.93
C TYR A 344 -19.50 16.96 -5.27
N TYR A 345 -19.12 15.91 -5.99
CA TYR A 345 -18.46 16.06 -7.28
C TYR A 345 -19.43 16.31 -8.43
N ALA A 346 -20.69 15.90 -8.29
CA ALA A 346 -21.72 16.21 -9.27
C ALA A 346 -22.19 17.68 -9.19
N GLU A 347 -22.08 18.30 -8.00
CA GLU A 347 -22.50 19.69 -7.78
C GLU A 347 -21.39 20.72 -8.03
N ALA A 348 -20.11 20.27 -8.04
CA ALA A 348 -18.96 21.11 -8.27
C ALA A 348 -18.67 21.37 -9.77
N GLU A 349 -19.28 20.57 -10.66
CA GLU A 349 -19.04 20.68 -12.11
C GLU A 349 -19.84 21.82 -12.77
N ASP A 350 -20.77 22.44 -12.04
CA ASP A 350 -21.66 23.48 -12.58
C ASP A 350 -21.39 24.92 -12.05
N LYS A 351 -20.28 25.10 -11.32
CA LYS A 351 -19.81 26.41 -10.95
C LYS A 351 -18.56 26.75 -11.73
N ASP A 352 -18.69 27.64 -12.72
CA ASP A 352 -17.61 28.31 -13.44
C ASP A 352 -16.69 29.15 -12.52
N GLU A 353 -16.40 28.67 -11.32
CA GLU A 353 -15.37 29.25 -10.47
C GLU A 353 -14.03 28.79 -10.97
N ALA A 354 -13.25 29.67 -11.58
CA ALA A 354 -11.87 29.43 -11.92
C ALA A 354 -11.14 28.81 -10.73
N PRO A 355 -10.48 27.68 -10.92
CA PRO A 355 -9.80 27.00 -9.81
C PRO A 355 -8.80 27.99 -9.17
N PRO A 356 -8.73 28.04 -7.84
CA PRO A 356 -7.72 28.87 -7.20
C PRO A 356 -6.34 28.43 -7.66
N TRP A 357 -5.51 29.38 -8.08
CA TRP A 357 -4.17 29.11 -8.63
C TRP A 357 -3.22 28.41 -7.66
N ILE A 358 -3.61 28.29 -6.39
CA ILE A 358 -2.88 27.54 -5.38
C ILE A 358 -3.84 26.55 -4.74
N LYS A 359 -3.63 25.26 -4.98
CA LYS A 359 -4.32 24.18 -4.27
C LYS A 359 -3.36 23.63 -3.22
N VAL A 360 -3.62 23.92 -1.94
CA VAL A 360 -2.88 23.30 -0.84
C VAL A 360 -3.27 21.84 -0.75
N MET A 361 -2.34 20.92 -1.07
CA MET A 361 -2.57 19.48 -1.09
C MET A 361 -2.30 18.81 0.26
N GLY A 362 -1.64 19.50 1.18
CA GLY A 362 -1.37 19.01 2.53
C GLY A 362 -0.34 19.87 3.25
N GLY A 363 -0.38 19.81 4.56
CA GLY A 363 0.63 20.38 5.45
C GLY A 363 1.00 19.36 6.51
N GLY A 364 2.25 19.25 6.86
CA GLY A 364 2.76 18.36 7.89
C GLY A 364 3.90 18.99 8.66
N PHE A 365 4.15 18.44 9.85
CA PHE A 365 5.31 18.81 10.64
C PHE A 365 6.38 17.72 10.46
N LEU A 366 7.58 18.14 10.09
CA LEU A 366 8.73 17.26 10.00
C LEU A 366 9.70 17.55 11.15
N PRO A 367 10.20 16.54 11.87
CA PRO A 367 11.29 16.73 12.80
C PRO A 367 12.55 17.11 12.00
N ILE A 368 13.11 18.27 12.31
CA ILE A 368 14.41 18.71 11.79
C ILE A 368 15.41 18.72 12.94
N TYR A 369 16.69 18.59 12.60
CA TYR A 369 17.77 18.61 13.61
C TYR A 369 17.68 19.91 14.44
N LYS A 370 17.36 19.77 15.74
CA LYS A 370 17.10 20.85 16.71
C LYS A 370 15.75 21.58 16.60
N GLY A 371 14.71 21.02 15.97
CA GLY A 371 13.41 21.69 15.94
C GLY A 371 12.32 20.89 15.24
N ILE A 372 11.15 21.55 15.09
CA ILE A 372 10.03 21.04 14.32
C ILE A 372 9.87 21.97 13.13
N GLY A 373 9.99 21.46 11.92
CA GLY A 373 9.71 22.18 10.68
C GLY A 373 8.31 21.89 10.15
N GLY A 374 7.62 22.92 9.66
CA GLY A 374 6.37 22.76 8.93
C GLY A 374 6.62 22.65 7.44
N GLN A 375 5.92 21.72 6.77
CA GLN A 375 5.91 21.61 5.31
C GLN A 375 4.51 21.88 4.80
N LEU A 376 4.40 22.75 3.79
CA LEU A 376 3.21 22.95 3.00
C LEU A 376 3.48 22.46 1.58
N SER A 377 2.69 21.52 1.09
CA SER A 377 2.74 21.09 -0.31
C SER A 377 1.51 21.60 -1.07
N GLY A 378 1.75 22.23 -2.21
CA GLY A 378 0.71 22.74 -3.08
C GLY A 378 1.17 22.72 -4.52
N MET A 379 0.24 22.76 -5.46
CA MET A 379 0.54 22.99 -6.87
C MET A 379 0.19 24.43 -7.23
N LEU A 380 1.14 25.10 -7.89
CA LEU A 380 0.92 26.34 -8.64
C LEU A 380 0.55 25.94 -10.08
N TRP A 381 -0.55 26.49 -10.58
CA TRP A 381 -0.98 26.32 -11.97
C TRP A 381 -0.67 27.57 -12.78
#